data_f879302110f83b90f4b0ff57a8185959
#
_entry.id   f879302110f83b90f4b0ff57a8185959
#
_cell.length_a   1.000
_cell.length_b   1.000
_cell.length_c   1.000
_cell.angle_alpha   90.00
_cell.angle_beta   90.00
_cell.angle_gamma   90.00
#
_symmetry.space_group_name_H-M   'P 1'
#
loop_
_entity.id
_entity.type
_entity.pdbx_description
1 polymer ?
#
loop_
_entity_poly.entity_id
_entity_poly.type
_entity_poly.pdbx_seq_one_letter_code
_entity_poly.pdbx_strand_id
1 'polypeptide(L)'
;VFPFAIVGAYFLISWRVPSRSFLVSLVWGTLVALAVAAAWYVPMYMQNSWKFIDEFFIQHHFQRYTSNKYLHPQPFYFFFWVLPLMTIPWLPFFVMAVWKFGKQVFHRDGTPGMPRAALLRFSAVWLTVPLVFFSFSGSKLPGYILPAVPPAIVIAALYVMQFIRGHGRRASALKALAMTTFVVLTCVIIFALPKFADMDSVEGLIAEADRRGYGDLKV
;
A
#
# COMPACT_ATOMS: atom_id res chain seq x y z
N VAL A 1 -6.20 -6.98 9.45
CA VAL A 1 -7.07 -5.88 9.90
C VAL A 1 -7.60 -5.09 8.72
N PHE A 2 -6.77 -4.55 7.79
CA PHE A 2 -7.20 -3.70 6.67
C PHE A 2 -8.32 -4.29 5.79
N PRO A 3 -8.28 -5.55 5.34
CA PRO A 3 -9.36 -6.08 4.50
C PRO A 3 -10.73 -5.98 5.17
N PHE A 4 -10.81 -6.29 6.46
CA PHE A 4 -12.07 -6.19 7.21
C PHE A 4 -12.53 -4.74 7.38
N ALA A 5 -11.60 -3.82 7.69
CA ALA A 5 -11.90 -2.40 7.81
C ALA A 5 -12.39 -1.80 6.48
N ILE A 6 -11.73 -2.15 5.37
CA ILE A 6 -12.11 -1.67 4.02
C ILE A 6 -13.49 -2.18 3.63
N VAL A 7 -13.73 -3.49 3.79
CA VAL A 7 -15.01 -4.11 3.44
C VAL A 7 -16.13 -3.57 4.34
N GLY A 8 -15.90 -3.48 5.64
CA GLY A 8 -16.87 -2.90 6.59
C GLY A 8 -17.21 -1.45 6.24
N ALA A 9 -16.20 -0.60 6.01
CA ALA A 9 -16.40 0.78 5.61
C ALA A 9 -17.13 0.90 4.26
N TYR A 10 -16.84 0.01 3.29
CA TYR A 10 -17.56 0.00 2.02
C TYR A 10 -19.05 -0.30 2.19
N PHE A 11 -19.41 -1.31 3.00
CA PHE A 11 -20.82 -1.61 3.27
C PHE A 11 -21.53 -0.48 4.01
N LEU A 12 -20.86 0.14 5.00
CA LEU A 12 -21.39 1.30 5.72
C LEU A 12 -21.67 2.48 4.77
N ILE A 13 -20.67 2.89 3.98
CA ILE A 13 -20.80 4.01 3.04
C ILE A 13 -21.80 3.71 1.92
N SER A 14 -21.91 2.46 1.51
CA SER A 14 -22.87 2.03 0.48
C SER A 14 -24.28 1.84 0.99
N TRP A 15 -24.48 1.89 2.31
CA TRP A 15 -25.79 1.61 2.96
C TRP A 15 -26.37 0.28 2.52
N ARG A 16 -25.51 -0.73 2.30
CA ARG A 16 -25.90 -2.07 1.89
C ARG A 16 -25.64 -3.05 3.01
N VAL A 17 -26.59 -3.94 3.23
CA VAL A 17 -26.40 -5.06 4.13
C VAL A 17 -25.73 -6.19 3.37
N PRO A 18 -24.63 -6.77 3.89
CA PRO A 18 -23.98 -7.90 3.26
C PRO A 18 -24.92 -9.12 3.23
N SER A 19 -24.87 -9.88 2.13
CA SER A 19 -25.67 -11.09 1.99
C SER A 19 -25.21 -12.17 2.98
N ARG A 20 -26.11 -13.08 3.35
CA ARG A 20 -25.74 -14.22 4.21
C ARG A 20 -24.60 -15.05 3.63
N SER A 21 -24.64 -15.31 2.32
CA SER A 21 -23.56 -16.05 1.63
C SER A 21 -22.22 -15.32 1.75
N PHE A 22 -22.20 -13.99 1.63
CA PHE A 22 -21.00 -13.20 1.82
C PHE A 22 -20.47 -13.29 3.27
N LEU A 23 -21.34 -13.20 4.27
CA LEU A 23 -20.95 -13.33 5.67
C LEU A 23 -20.40 -14.72 5.96
N VAL A 24 -21.03 -15.77 5.46
CA VAL A 24 -20.54 -17.15 5.58
C VAL A 24 -19.17 -17.30 4.91
N SER A 25 -18.98 -16.77 3.70
CA SER A 25 -17.68 -16.81 3.00
C SER A 25 -16.60 -16.06 3.77
N LEU A 26 -16.95 -14.94 4.42
CA LEU A 26 -16.03 -14.16 5.24
C LEU A 26 -15.58 -14.98 6.49
N VAL A 27 -16.52 -15.66 7.14
CA VAL A 27 -16.20 -16.55 8.30
C VAL A 27 -15.28 -17.68 7.86
N TRP A 28 -15.63 -18.40 6.79
CA TRP A 28 -14.78 -19.48 6.29
C TRP A 28 -13.41 -19.00 5.83
N GLY A 29 -13.35 -17.88 5.11
CA GLY A 29 -12.07 -17.26 4.70
C GLY A 29 -11.21 -16.88 5.90
N THR A 30 -11.83 -16.35 6.96
CA THR A 30 -11.12 -16.02 8.20
C THR A 30 -10.59 -17.27 8.90
N LEU A 31 -11.40 -18.34 9.00
CA LEU A 31 -10.96 -19.60 9.61
C LEU A 31 -9.79 -20.23 8.84
N VAL A 32 -9.85 -20.23 7.52
CA VAL A 32 -8.74 -20.71 6.68
C VAL A 32 -7.49 -19.85 6.87
N ALA A 33 -7.63 -18.52 6.87
CA ALA A 33 -6.50 -17.61 7.10
C ALA A 33 -5.87 -17.83 8.49
N LEU A 34 -6.67 -18.03 9.53
CA LEU A 34 -6.18 -18.34 10.88
C LEU A 34 -5.49 -19.71 10.92
N ALA A 35 -6.02 -20.72 10.25
CA ALA A 35 -5.39 -22.04 10.20
C ALA A 35 -4.01 -21.99 9.50
N VAL A 36 -3.92 -21.28 8.38
CA VAL A 36 -2.63 -21.06 7.68
C VAL A 36 -1.67 -20.26 8.55
N ALA A 37 -2.13 -19.19 9.17
CA ALA A 37 -1.31 -18.38 10.08
C ALA A 37 -0.81 -19.19 11.28
N ALA A 38 -1.67 -20.04 11.87
CA ALA A 38 -1.32 -20.88 13.00
C ALA A 38 -0.15 -21.81 12.71
N ALA A 39 0.02 -22.28 11.47
CA ALA A 39 1.15 -23.12 11.07
C ALA A 39 2.52 -22.46 11.34
N TRP A 40 2.58 -21.13 11.37
CA TRP A 40 3.79 -20.38 11.70
C TRP A 40 3.75 -19.79 13.12
N TYR A 41 2.65 -19.15 13.51
CA TYR A 41 2.55 -18.47 14.80
C TYR A 41 2.60 -19.41 15.99
N VAL A 42 2.00 -20.61 15.87
CA VAL A 42 1.99 -21.59 16.99
C VAL A 42 3.38 -22.13 17.30
N PRO A 43 4.18 -22.63 16.33
CA PRO A 43 5.56 -23.06 16.60
C PRO A 43 6.44 -21.93 17.16
N MET A 44 6.30 -20.70 16.61
CA MET A 44 7.05 -19.55 17.10
C MET A 44 6.73 -19.21 18.56
N TYR A 45 5.45 -19.28 18.92
CA TYR A 45 5.05 -19.09 20.31
C TYR A 45 5.54 -20.21 21.21
N MET A 46 5.47 -21.47 20.76
CA MET A 46 5.97 -22.62 21.55
C MET A 46 7.48 -22.54 21.83
N GLN A 47 8.26 -22.00 20.89
CA GLN A 47 9.71 -21.86 21.06
C GLN A 47 10.12 -20.63 21.88
N ASN A 48 9.43 -19.50 21.71
CA ASN A 48 9.82 -18.22 22.27
C ASN A 48 8.88 -17.68 23.36
N SER A 49 7.78 -18.38 23.63
CA SER A 49 6.78 -18.02 24.66
C SER A 49 6.32 -16.55 24.54
N TRP A 50 6.16 -15.89 25.69
CA TRP A 50 5.71 -14.50 25.74
C TRP A 50 6.64 -13.50 25.05
N LYS A 51 7.94 -13.81 24.98
CA LYS A 51 8.93 -12.95 24.30
C LYS A 51 8.55 -12.71 22.83
N PHE A 52 8.06 -13.74 22.13
CA PHE A 52 7.57 -13.60 20.76
C PHE A 52 6.37 -12.63 20.65
N ILE A 53 5.43 -12.73 21.60
CA ILE A 53 4.26 -11.84 21.63
C ILE A 53 4.71 -10.39 21.88
N ASP A 54 5.58 -10.17 22.85
CA ASP A 54 6.07 -8.84 23.19
C ASP A 54 6.84 -8.22 22.03
N GLU A 55 7.84 -8.88 21.50
CA GLU A 55 8.68 -8.35 20.44
C GLU A 55 7.89 -8.15 19.12
N PHE A 56 7.14 -9.16 18.69
CA PHE A 56 6.48 -9.12 17.38
C PHE A 56 5.21 -8.28 17.39
N PHE A 57 4.29 -8.48 18.32
CA PHE A 57 3.02 -7.77 18.33
C PHE A 57 3.07 -6.43 19.06
N ILE A 58 3.68 -6.41 20.27
CA ILE A 58 3.68 -5.19 21.08
C ILE A 58 4.70 -4.21 20.56
N GLN A 59 5.97 -4.60 20.43
CA GLN A 59 7.03 -3.66 20.03
C GLN A 59 6.98 -3.31 18.54
N HIS A 60 6.95 -4.30 17.65
CA HIS A 60 7.02 -4.04 16.20
C HIS A 60 5.71 -3.59 15.57
N HIS A 61 4.55 -3.89 16.15
CA HIS A 61 3.27 -3.43 15.60
C HIS A 61 2.66 -2.30 16.42
N PHE A 62 2.37 -2.54 17.70
CA PHE A 62 1.64 -1.58 18.51
C PHE A 62 2.47 -0.34 18.87
N GLN A 63 3.68 -0.51 19.43
CA GLN A 63 4.54 0.60 19.79
C GLN A 63 5.03 1.38 18.57
N ARG A 64 5.26 0.70 17.44
CA ARG A 64 5.62 1.36 16.18
C ARG A 64 4.52 2.28 15.67
N TYR A 65 3.27 1.92 15.90
CA TYR A 65 2.13 2.77 15.53
C TYR A 65 1.92 3.93 16.52
N THR A 66 1.99 3.67 17.83
CA THR A 66 1.60 4.61 18.88
C THR A 66 2.72 5.52 19.36
N SER A 67 3.98 5.13 19.17
CA SER A 67 5.14 5.86 19.68
C SER A 67 6.13 6.26 18.59
N ASN A 68 6.99 7.22 18.89
CA ASN A 68 8.10 7.64 18.03
C ASN A 68 9.40 6.87 18.34
N LYS A 69 9.32 5.66 18.89
CA LYS A 69 10.48 4.82 19.26
C LYS A 69 11.50 4.64 18.13
N TYR A 70 11.04 4.66 16.86
CA TYR A 70 11.88 4.44 15.69
C TYR A 70 12.33 5.74 15.00
N LEU A 71 12.17 6.91 15.63
CA LEU A 71 12.71 8.21 15.23
C LEU A 71 12.37 8.66 13.79
N HIS A 72 11.18 8.32 13.29
CA HIS A 72 10.67 8.81 12.02
C HIS A 72 9.40 9.67 12.20
N PRO A 73 9.47 10.79 12.97
CA PRO A 73 8.34 11.69 13.13
C PRO A 73 8.10 12.42 11.81
N GLN A 74 6.89 12.29 11.29
CA GLN A 74 6.45 13.02 10.10
C GLN A 74 5.09 13.66 10.38
N PRO A 75 4.78 14.82 9.78
CA PRO A 75 3.51 15.49 9.99
C PRO A 75 2.35 14.61 9.53
N PHE A 76 1.15 14.88 10.05
CA PHE A 76 -0.06 14.11 9.76
C PHE A 76 -0.37 14.05 8.25
N TYR A 77 -0.06 15.11 7.49
CA TYR A 77 -0.29 15.20 6.04
C TYR A 77 0.79 14.52 5.19
N PHE A 78 1.78 13.87 5.78
CA PHE A 78 2.91 13.23 5.08
C PHE A 78 2.46 12.34 3.91
N PHE A 79 1.46 11.48 4.13
CA PHE A 79 1.00 10.58 3.09
C PHE A 79 0.13 11.24 2.01
N PHE A 80 -0.37 12.46 2.23
CA PHE A 80 -1.16 13.18 1.22
C PHE A 80 -0.32 13.65 0.02
N TRP A 81 0.99 13.76 0.19
CA TRP A 81 1.89 14.04 -0.93
C TRP A 81 2.69 12.80 -1.35
N VAL A 82 3.02 11.87 -0.43
CA VAL A 82 3.74 10.63 -0.76
C VAL A 82 2.91 9.73 -1.67
N LEU A 83 1.64 9.53 -1.35
CA LEU A 83 0.76 8.68 -2.15
C LEU A 83 0.61 9.15 -3.61
N PRO A 84 0.33 10.42 -3.91
CA PRO A 84 0.33 10.91 -5.28
C PRO A 84 1.66 10.66 -6.00
N LEU A 85 2.81 10.92 -5.36
CA LEU A 85 4.11 10.68 -5.96
C LEU A 85 4.34 9.20 -6.32
N MET A 86 3.83 8.26 -5.52
CA MET A 86 3.89 6.84 -5.82
C MET A 86 3.04 6.43 -7.04
N THR A 87 2.19 7.32 -7.55
CA THR A 87 1.44 7.07 -8.78
C THR A 87 2.15 7.54 -10.05
N ILE A 88 3.37 8.06 -9.98
CA ILE A 88 4.17 8.45 -11.16
C ILE A 88 4.38 7.22 -12.07
N PRO A 89 4.22 7.38 -13.42
CA PRO A 89 3.96 8.61 -14.18
C PRO A 89 2.48 8.99 -14.30
N TRP A 90 1.58 8.28 -13.65
CA TRP A 90 0.12 8.47 -13.75
C TRP A 90 -0.42 9.56 -12.82
N LEU A 91 0.46 10.26 -12.08
CA LEU A 91 0.11 11.32 -11.15
C LEU A 91 -0.90 12.34 -11.69
N PRO A 92 -0.75 12.91 -12.91
CA PRO A 92 -1.73 13.89 -13.43
C PRO A 92 -3.13 13.28 -13.56
N PHE A 93 -3.20 12.02 -13.99
CA PHE A 93 -4.47 11.30 -14.14
C PHE A 93 -5.09 10.94 -12.79
N PHE A 94 -4.27 10.62 -11.80
CA PHE A 94 -4.74 10.38 -10.44
C PHE A 94 -5.34 11.65 -9.82
N VAL A 95 -4.64 12.78 -9.91
CA VAL A 95 -5.13 14.08 -9.41
C VAL A 95 -6.44 14.48 -10.09
N MET A 96 -6.50 14.38 -11.42
CA MET A 96 -7.71 14.68 -12.18
C MET A 96 -8.87 13.70 -11.85
N ALA A 97 -8.55 12.44 -11.58
CA ALA A 97 -9.53 11.45 -11.16
C ALA A 97 -10.12 11.78 -9.78
N VAL A 98 -9.27 12.11 -8.81
CA VAL A 98 -9.70 12.52 -7.46
C VAL A 98 -10.58 13.78 -7.54
N TRP A 99 -10.16 14.78 -8.32
CA TRP A 99 -10.95 16.00 -8.56
C TRP A 99 -12.33 15.68 -9.16
N LYS A 100 -12.36 14.88 -10.24
CA LYS A 100 -13.59 14.59 -10.99
C LYS A 100 -14.53 13.67 -10.22
N PHE A 101 -13.99 12.65 -9.58
CA PHE A 101 -14.77 11.59 -8.95
C PHE A 101 -15.03 11.81 -7.45
N GLY A 102 -14.29 12.72 -6.81
CA GLY A 102 -14.38 12.93 -5.36
C GLY A 102 -15.81 13.22 -4.90
N LYS A 103 -16.55 14.06 -5.64
CA LYS A 103 -17.96 14.32 -5.35
C LYS A 103 -18.87 13.12 -5.64
N GLN A 104 -18.53 12.28 -6.63
CA GLN A 104 -19.36 11.15 -7.06
C GLN A 104 -19.33 9.98 -6.08
N VAL A 105 -18.27 9.84 -5.29
CA VAL A 105 -18.14 8.78 -4.29
C VAL A 105 -19.26 8.83 -3.25
N PHE A 106 -19.63 10.05 -2.84
CA PHE A 106 -20.64 10.31 -1.81
C PHE A 106 -22.06 10.53 -2.38
N HIS A 107 -22.20 10.73 -3.70
CA HIS A 107 -23.53 10.89 -4.30
C HIS A 107 -24.25 9.53 -4.36
N ARG A 108 -25.45 9.54 -3.82
CA ARG A 108 -26.35 8.38 -3.72
C ARG A 108 -27.03 8.01 -5.05
N ASP A 109 -26.98 8.92 -6.03
CA ASP A 109 -27.75 8.86 -7.30
C ASP A 109 -27.13 7.98 -8.39
N GLY A 110 -26.09 7.22 -8.06
CA GLY A 110 -25.65 6.16 -8.97
C GLY A 110 -26.71 5.08 -9.05
N THR A 111 -27.35 4.92 -10.21
CA THR A 111 -28.29 3.84 -10.50
C THR A 111 -27.80 2.54 -9.85
N PRO A 112 -28.60 1.88 -8.98
CA PRO A 112 -28.20 0.63 -8.36
C PRO A 112 -27.86 -0.39 -9.45
N GLY A 113 -26.58 -0.80 -9.50
CA GLY A 113 -26.17 -1.81 -10.48
C GLY A 113 -25.09 -1.39 -11.47
N MET A 114 -24.64 -0.13 -11.52
CA MET A 114 -23.49 0.21 -12.40
C MET A 114 -22.18 -0.33 -11.78
N PRO A 115 -21.53 -1.34 -12.37
CA PRO A 115 -20.29 -1.94 -11.84
C PRO A 115 -19.19 -0.92 -11.61
N ARG A 116 -19.15 0.14 -12.43
CA ARG A 116 -18.18 1.22 -12.35
C ARG A 116 -18.35 2.09 -11.10
N ALA A 117 -19.57 2.44 -10.71
CA ALA A 117 -19.81 3.24 -9.51
C ALA A 117 -19.47 2.46 -8.24
N ALA A 118 -19.76 1.16 -8.21
CA ALA A 118 -19.38 0.26 -7.12
C ALA A 118 -17.85 0.14 -7.02
N LEU A 119 -17.15 -0.04 -8.14
CA LEU A 119 -15.70 -0.13 -8.20
C LEU A 119 -15.05 1.18 -7.73
N LEU A 120 -15.53 2.34 -8.20
CA LEU A 120 -15.03 3.64 -7.77
C LEU A 120 -15.21 3.83 -6.26
N ARG A 121 -16.38 3.52 -5.72
CA ARG A 121 -16.67 3.64 -4.29
C ARG A 121 -15.81 2.70 -3.46
N PHE A 122 -15.68 1.46 -3.87
CA PHE A 122 -14.81 0.49 -3.21
C PHE A 122 -13.35 0.93 -3.21
N SER A 123 -12.84 1.39 -4.37
CA SER A 123 -11.46 1.88 -4.49
C SER A 123 -11.23 3.14 -3.65
N ALA A 124 -12.20 4.05 -3.58
CA ALA A 124 -12.10 5.24 -2.73
C ALA A 124 -12.03 4.87 -1.24
N VAL A 125 -12.85 3.94 -0.79
CA VAL A 125 -12.80 3.41 0.59
C VAL A 125 -11.48 2.72 0.86
N TRP A 126 -11.05 1.85 -0.06
CA TRP A 126 -9.78 1.13 0.06
C TRP A 126 -8.58 2.09 0.13
N LEU A 127 -8.60 3.18 -0.64
CA LEU A 127 -7.57 4.22 -0.58
C LEU A 127 -7.61 4.97 0.75
N THR A 128 -8.81 5.36 1.20
CA THR A 128 -8.98 6.23 2.37
C THR A 128 -8.64 5.53 3.68
N VAL A 129 -8.99 4.24 3.83
CA VAL A 129 -8.77 3.52 5.10
C VAL A 129 -7.28 3.46 5.47
N PRO A 130 -6.33 2.99 4.63
CA PRO A 130 -4.91 3.02 4.97
C PRO A 130 -4.37 4.45 5.09
N LEU A 131 -4.82 5.38 4.24
CA LEU A 131 -4.39 6.77 4.28
C LEU A 131 -4.69 7.40 5.63
N VAL A 132 -5.92 7.29 6.11
CA VAL A 132 -6.34 7.81 7.42
C VAL A 132 -5.58 7.08 8.53
N PHE A 133 -5.57 5.76 8.51
CA PHE A 133 -4.90 4.96 9.54
C PHE A 133 -3.43 5.37 9.72
N PHE A 134 -2.64 5.38 8.64
CA PHE A 134 -1.22 5.70 8.75
C PHE A 134 -0.94 7.19 8.97
N SER A 135 -1.85 8.10 8.59
CA SER A 135 -1.70 9.52 8.89
C SER A 135 -1.70 9.82 10.39
N PHE A 136 -2.37 9.00 11.19
CA PHE A 136 -2.37 9.10 12.65
C PHE A 136 -1.28 8.28 13.34
N SER A 137 -0.45 7.54 12.59
CA SER A 137 0.67 6.79 13.17
C SER A 137 1.75 7.73 13.73
N GLY A 138 2.36 7.36 14.86
CA GLY A 138 3.47 8.10 15.47
C GLY A 138 4.76 8.06 14.63
N SER A 139 5.02 6.95 13.95
CA SER A 139 6.16 6.78 13.04
C SER A 139 5.65 6.58 11.60
N LYS A 140 6.24 7.29 10.63
CA LYS A 140 5.81 7.27 9.22
C LYS A 140 6.98 7.03 8.28
N LEU A 141 6.89 5.94 7.52
CA LEU A 141 7.79 5.65 6.39
C LEU A 141 6.98 5.63 5.09
N PRO A 142 7.56 6.06 3.95
CA PRO A 142 6.86 6.05 2.66
C PRO A 142 6.22 4.70 2.33
N GLY A 143 6.88 3.59 2.65
CA GLY A 143 6.38 2.23 2.37
C GLY A 143 5.08 1.86 3.10
N TYR A 144 4.70 2.55 4.18
CA TYR A 144 3.46 2.21 4.92
C TYR A 144 2.21 2.48 4.10
N ILE A 145 2.26 3.43 3.15
CA ILE A 145 1.11 3.77 2.32
C ILE A 145 0.93 2.84 1.11
N LEU A 146 1.82 1.89 0.87
CA LEU A 146 1.73 0.94 -0.24
C LEU A 146 0.36 0.26 -0.40
N PRO A 147 -0.37 -0.12 0.67
CA PRO A 147 -1.72 -0.68 0.54
C PRO A 147 -2.73 0.25 -0.14
N ALA A 148 -2.49 1.57 -0.17
CA ALA A 148 -3.34 2.55 -0.83
C ALA A 148 -2.98 2.79 -2.31
N VAL A 149 -1.83 2.31 -2.78
CA VAL A 149 -1.37 2.50 -4.17
C VAL A 149 -2.24 1.75 -5.18
N PRO A 150 -2.60 0.46 -4.99
CA PRO A 150 -3.47 -0.24 -5.93
C PRO A 150 -4.81 0.47 -6.17
N PRO A 151 -5.59 0.87 -5.16
CA PRO A 151 -6.82 1.61 -5.41
C PRO A 151 -6.59 3.00 -6.03
N ALA A 152 -5.48 3.69 -5.74
CA ALA A 152 -5.11 4.93 -6.42
C ALA A 152 -4.94 4.73 -7.93
N ILE A 153 -4.25 3.65 -8.33
CA ILE A 153 -4.09 3.27 -9.75
C ILE A 153 -5.43 2.89 -10.38
N VAL A 154 -6.31 2.16 -9.69
CA VAL A 154 -7.65 1.84 -10.20
C VAL A 154 -8.46 3.12 -10.45
N ILE A 155 -8.43 4.08 -9.52
CA ILE A 155 -9.12 5.37 -9.68
C ILE A 155 -8.54 6.16 -10.87
N ALA A 156 -7.22 6.22 -11.01
CA ALA A 156 -6.56 6.83 -12.16
C ALA A 156 -6.95 6.14 -13.48
N ALA A 157 -6.96 4.81 -13.51
CA ALA A 157 -7.34 4.01 -14.69
C ALA A 157 -8.80 4.28 -15.12
N LEU A 158 -9.73 4.41 -14.18
CA LEU A 158 -11.11 4.78 -14.47
C LEU A 158 -11.22 6.15 -15.16
N TYR A 159 -10.36 7.11 -14.78
CA TYR A 159 -10.28 8.40 -15.45
C TYR A 159 -9.64 8.27 -16.83
N VAL A 160 -8.51 7.57 -16.94
CA VAL A 160 -7.81 7.32 -18.21
C VAL A 160 -8.74 6.67 -19.23
N MET A 161 -9.53 5.68 -18.85
CA MET A 161 -10.53 5.05 -19.74
C MET A 161 -11.53 6.07 -20.31
N GLN A 162 -11.94 7.06 -19.53
CA GLN A 162 -12.80 8.14 -20.04
C GLN A 162 -12.03 9.09 -20.94
N PHE A 163 -10.80 9.43 -20.58
CA PHE A 163 -9.96 10.37 -21.30
C PHE A 163 -9.60 9.91 -22.72
N ILE A 164 -9.37 8.59 -22.91
CA ILE A 164 -9.03 8.02 -24.22
C ILE A 164 -10.26 7.65 -25.05
N ARG A 165 -11.46 7.61 -24.46
CA ARG A 165 -12.68 7.16 -25.13
C ARG A 165 -12.96 8.01 -26.37
N GLY A 166 -12.99 7.36 -27.53
CA GLY A 166 -13.21 8.02 -28.82
C GLY A 166 -12.02 8.80 -29.38
N HIS A 167 -10.82 8.74 -28.75
CA HIS A 167 -9.63 9.49 -29.14
C HIS A 167 -8.42 8.57 -29.33
N GLY A 168 -8.25 7.99 -30.50
CA GLY A 168 -7.15 7.06 -30.80
C GLY A 168 -5.76 7.65 -30.57
N ARG A 169 -5.52 8.93 -30.91
CA ARG A 169 -4.24 9.60 -30.67
C ARG A 169 -3.88 9.66 -29.17
N ARG A 170 -4.87 9.91 -28.28
CA ARG A 170 -4.65 9.90 -26.84
C ARG A 170 -4.28 8.52 -26.33
N ALA A 171 -4.94 7.48 -26.84
CA ALA A 171 -4.63 6.12 -26.50
C ALA A 171 -3.20 5.72 -26.92
N SER A 172 -2.78 6.11 -28.14
CA SER A 172 -1.41 5.87 -28.62
C SER A 172 -0.36 6.63 -27.80
N ALA A 173 -0.61 7.90 -27.47
CA ALA A 173 0.28 8.68 -26.62
C ALA A 173 0.45 8.05 -25.21
N LEU A 174 -0.63 7.55 -24.61
CA LEU A 174 -0.54 6.87 -23.31
C LEU A 174 0.17 5.51 -23.39
N LYS A 175 0.00 4.77 -24.48
CA LYS A 175 0.78 3.55 -24.72
C LYS A 175 2.28 3.87 -24.82
N ALA A 176 2.63 4.91 -25.59
CA ALA A 176 4.02 5.37 -25.70
C ALA A 176 4.58 5.76 -24.34
N LEU A 177 3.84 6.56 -23.55
CA LEU A 177 4.23 6.93 -22.19
C LEU A 177 4.48 5.70 -21.31
N ALA A 178 3.57 4.71 -21.32
CA ALA A 178 3.71 3.48 -20.55
C ALA A 178 4.96 2.69 -20.98
N MET A 179 5.20 2.54 -22.28
CA MET A 179 6.39 1.86 -22.80
C MET A 179 7.68 2.59 -22.44
N THR A 180 7.72 3.91 -22.60
CA THR A 180 8.89 4.72 -22.21
C THR A 180 9.17 4.57 -20.71
N THR A 181 8.14 4.67 -19.89
CA THR A 181 8.29 4.47 -18.43
C THR A 181 8.82 3.09 -18.08
N PHE A 182 8.27 2.05 -18.72
CA PHE A 182 8.75 0.69 -18.52
C PHE A 182 10.25 0.55 -18.88
N VAL A 183 10.66 1.07 -20.03
CA VAL A 183 12.07 1.06 -20.45
C VAL A 183 12.95 1.83 -19.48
N VAL A 184 12.55 3.04 -19.09
CA VAL A 184 13.31 3.87 -18.13
C VAL A 184 13.46 3.16 -16.79
N LEU A 185 12.37 2.61 -16.23
CA LEU A 185 12.43 1.86 -14.96
C LEU A 185 13.32 0.62 -15.07
N THR A 186 13.24 -0.11 -16.18
CA THR A 186 14.12 -1.27 -16.44
C THR A 186 15.58 -0.83 -16.49
N CYS A 187 15.90 0.27 -17.19
CA CYS A 187 17.26 0.82 -17.21
C CYS A 187 17.74 1.25 -15.82
N VAL A 188 16.88 1.90 -15.03
CA VAL A 188 17.22 2.30 -13.65
C VAL A 188 17.50 1.07 -12.78
N ILE A 189 16.69 0.01 -12.87
CA ILE A 189 16.89 -1.22 -12.11
C ILE A 189 18.19 -1.92 -12.52
N ILE A 190 18.50 -1.98 -13.81
CA ILE A 190 19.67 -2.71 -14.31
C ILE A 190 20.98 -1.93 -14.09
N PHE A 191 20.98 -0.61 -14.29
CA PHE A 191 22.20 0.19 -14.34
C PHE A 191 22.43 1.10 -13.14
N ALA A 192 21.38 1.62 -12.53
CA ALA A 192 21.48 2.56 -11.41
C ALA A 192 21.40 1.86 -10.06
N LEU A 193 20.43 0.96 -9.89
CA LEU A 193 20.19 0.30 -8.60
C LEU A 193 21.41 -0.48 -8.07
N PRO A 194 22.18 -1.25 -8.89
CA PRO A 194 23.39 -1.92 -8.41
C PRO A 194 24.44 -0.96 -7.88
N LYS A 195 24.65 0.19 -8.55
CA LYS A 195 25.60 1.22 -8.10
C LYS A 195 25.22 1.84 -6.74
N PHE A 196 23.93 2.04 -6.50
CA PHE A 196 23.44 2.50 -5.19
C PHE A 196 23.58 1.42 -4.12
N ALA A 197 23.32 0.15 -4.47
CA ALA A 197 23.49 -0.96 -3.56
C ALA A 197 24.96 -1.14 -3.14
N ASP A 198 25.90 -0.96 -4.06
CA ASP A 198 27.34 -1.00 -3.75
C ASP A 198 27.76 0.13 -2.81
N MET A 199 27.18 1.32 -2.96
CA MET A 199 27.45 2.49 -2.06
C MET A 199 26.94 2.30 -0.64
N ASP A 200 25.80 1.61 -0.47
CA ASP A 200 25.18 1.31 0.84
C ASP A 200 25.61 -0.07 1.39
N SER A 201 26.49 -0.78 0.67
CA SER A 201 26.95 -2.11 1.05
C SER A 201 27.85 -2.05 2.28
N VAL A 202 27.60 -2.94 3.23
CA VAL A 202 28.47 -3.16 4.42
C VAL A 202 29.80 -3.80 4.01
N GLU A 203 29.91 -4.28 2.78
CA GLU A 203 31.09 -4.97 2.26
C GLU A 203 32.36 -4.09 2.30
N GLY A 204 32.21 -2.81 1.95
CA GLY A 204 33.29 -1.82 2.09
C GLY A 204 33.73 -1.60 3.54
N LEU A 205 32.80 -1.61 4.50
CA LEU A 205 33.09 -1.52 5.94
C LEU A 205 33.78 -2.78 6.45
N ILE A 206 33.36 -3.96 6.03
CA ILE A 206 33.95 -5.24 6.40
C ILE A 206 35.38 -5.33 5.83
N ALA A 207 35.57 -4.99 4.57
CA ALA A 207 36.90 -4.98 3.95
C ALA A 207 37.86 -3.98 4.61
N GLU A 208 37.37 -2.84 5.09
CA GLU A 208 38.18 -1.88 5.84
C GLU A 208 38.46 -2.37 7.26
N ALA A 209 37.51 -3.03 7.93
CA ALA A 209 37.72 -3.66 9.23
C ALA A 209 38.77 -4.78 9.14
N ASP A 210 38.73 -5.62 8.11
CA ASP A 210 39.69 -6.67 7.85
C ASP A 210 41.10 -6.10 7.61
N ARG A 211 41.20 -5.02 6.84
CA ARG A 211 42.47 -4.30 6.62
C ARG A 211 43.08 -3.73 7.90
N ARG A 212 42.23 -3.32 8.86
CA ARG A 212 42.65 -2.79 10.17
C ARG A 212 42.89 -3.88 11.21
N GLY A 213 42.78 -5.16 10.84
CA GLY A 213 43.04 -6.30 11.72
C GLY A 213 41.86 -6.64 12.67
N TYR A 214 40.67 -6.19 12.37
CA TYR A 214 39.46 -6.48 13.17
C TYR A 214 38.67 -7.70 12.65
N GLY A 215 39.15 -8.39 11.60
CA GLY A 215 38.43 -9.51 10.98
C GLY A 215 38.22 -10.73 11.88
N ASP A 216 39.05 -10.91 12.90
CA ASP A 216 38.95 -12.04 13.84
C ASP A 216 38.09 -11.74 15.09
N LEU A 217 37.57 -10.52 15.23
CA LEU A 217 36.68 -10.18 16.33
C LEU A 217 35.31 -10.77 16.11
N LYS A 218 34.96 -11.81 16.89
CA LYS A 218 33.59 -12.34 16.93
C LYS A 218 32.65 -11.26 17.49
N VAL A 219 31.72 -10.81 16.66
CA VAL A 219 30.60 -9.96 17.07
C VAL A 219 29.52 -10.83 17.69
#